data_03f7b52ecf73056cb3433882710b2314
#
_entry.id   03f7b52ecf73056cb3433882710b2314
#
_cell.length_a   1.000
_cell.length_b   1.000
_cell.length_c   1.000
_cell.angle_alpha   90.00
_cell.angle_beta   90.00
_cell.angle_gamma   90.00
#
_symmetry.space_group_name_H-M   'P 1'
#
loop_
_entity.id
_entity.type
_entity.pdbx_description
1 polymer ?
#
loop_
_entity_poly.entity_id
_entity_poly.type
_entity_poly.pdbx_seq_one_letter_code
_entity_poly.pdbx_strand_id
1 'polypeptide(L)'
;MKIVFLEPLGLSIDRIENECKTLKASGHEVVVYPDRCPEKNIERAADADIVIESNMPLRKDFFEACPKLKMLSIAFTGLDHIDLAECERRGILVKNAAGYSTEAVAEEAICMMIGLYRHIIENDAITRSCSGLPLSPGKEISNKTVGVIGLGAIGQRTAKLAQAFGCNVIAWNRTPKEIEGVTIVDKETLF
;
A
#
# COMPACT_ATOMS: atom_id res chain seq x y z
N MET A 1 9.27 -2.84 27.39
CA MET A 1 9.59 -3.46 26.06
C MET A 1 10.39 -2.46 25.25
N LYS A 2 11.26 -2.96 24.39
CA LYS A 2 11.98 -2.14 23.42
C LYS A 2 11.24 -2.16 22.07
N ILE A 3 10.83 -0.99 21.61
CA ILE A 3 10.09 -0.78 20.36
C ILE A 3 11.01 -0.05 19.40
N VAL A 4 11.25 -0.63 18.26
CA VAL A 4 12.20 -0.11 17.27
C VAL A 4 11.49 0.20 15.96
N PHE A 5 11.56 1.46 15.53
CA PHE A 5 11.22 1.88 14.18
C PHE A 5 12.48 1.76 13.31
N LEU A 6 12.46 0.86 12.35
CA LEU A 6 13.61 0.66 11.43
C LEU A 6 13.78 1.80 10.43
N GLU A 7 12.77 2.62 10.28
CA GLU A 7 12.72 3.76 9.37
C GLU A 7 11.68 4.80 9.84
N PRO A 8 11.70 6.03 9.32
CA PRO A 8 10.79 7.10 9.74
C PRO A 8 9.39 7.03 9.10
N LEU A 9 9.05 6.00 8.35
CA LEU A 9 7.72 5.77 7.74
C LEU A 9 7.18 6.97 6.91
N GLY A 10 8.06 7.79 6.32
CA GLY A 10 7.67 9.02 5.62
C GLY A 10 7.28 10.19 6.52
N LEU A 11 7.52 10.10 7.83
CA LEU A 11 7.22 11.14 8.82
C LEU A 11 8.52 11.76 9.36
N SER A 12 8.42 12.95 9.96
CA SER A 12 9.54 13.49 10.73
C SER A 12 9.72 12.71 12.04
N ILE A 13 10.97 12.62 12.49
CA ILE A 13 11.32 11.97 13.77
C ILE A 13 10.52 12.59 14.92
N ASP A 14 10.46 13.92 14.99
CA ASP A 14 9.72 14.65 16.03
C ASP A 14 8.24 14.25 16.06
N ARG A 15 7.64 14.00 14.90
CA ARG A 15 6.25 13.53 14.83
C ARG A 15 6.10 12.14 15.40
N ILE A 16 6.95 11.20 14.99
CA ILE A 16 6.91 9.83 15.52
C ILE A 16 7.15 9.84 17.03
N GLU A 17 8.12 10.60 17.50
CA GLU A 17 8.40 10.73 18.93
C GLU A 17 7.23 11.32 19.72
N ASN A 18 6.54 12.29 19.14
CA ASN A 18 5.34 12.88 19.74
C ASN A 18 4.19 11.87 19.87
N GLU A 19 3.93 11.10 18.81
CA GLU A 19 2.92 10.03 18.82
C GLU A 19 3.28 8.89 19.80
N CYS A 20 4.58 8.67 20.03
CA CYS A 20 5.06 7.64 20.95
C CYS A 20 5.15 8.09 22.42
N LYS A 21 4.74 9.31 22.78
CA LYS A 21 4.82 9.83 24.17
C LYS A 21 4.13 8.93 25.18
N THR A 22 2.94 8.42 24.85
CA THR A 22 2.19 7.51 25.72
C THR A 22 2.93 6.20 25.95
N LEU A 23 3.57 5.65 24.91
CA LEU A 23 4.38 4.44 25.03
C LEU A 23 5.60 4.67 25.94
N LYS A 24 6.30 5.79 25.74
CA LYS A 24 7.44 6.18 26.59
C LYS A 24 7.01 6.41 28.05
N ALA A 25 5.87 7.07 28.28
CA ALA A 25 5.32 7.29 29.61
C ALA A 25 4.90 5.98 30.32
N SER A 26 4.54 4.95 29.54
CA SER A 26 4.24 3.61 30.05
C SER A 26 5.49 2.76 30.31
N GLY A 27 6.68 3.34 30.24
CA GLY A 27 7.95 2.67 30.55
C GLY A 27 8.51 1.83 29.40
N HIS A 28 8.10 2.09 28.16
CA HIS A 28 8.69 1.45 26.98
C HIS A 28 9.87 2.27 26.46
N GLU A 29 10.93 1.60 26.05
CA GLU A 29 12.01 2.19 25.28
C GLU A 29 11.58 2.29 23.80
N VAL A 30 11.61 3.48 23.22
CA VAL A 30 11.26 3.71 21.82
C VAL A 30 12.47 4.27 21.09
N VAL A 31 12.95 3.56 20.10
CA VAL A 31 14.08 3.94 19.25
C VAL A 31 13.56 4.16 17.82
N VAL A 32 13.89 5.30 17.22
CA VAL A 32 13.50 5.64 15.84
C VAL A 32 14.76 5.88 15.03
N TYR A 33 14.98 5.08 14.00
CA TYR A 33 16.11 5.32 13.09
C TYR A 33 15.72 6.34 12.01
N PRO A 34 16.63 7.29 11.69
CA PRO A 34 16.29 8.43 10.83
C PRO A 34 16.31 8.12 9.34
N ASP A 35 16.81 6.98 8.97
CA ASP A 35 17.03 6.56 7.58
C ASP A 35 16.52 5.16 7.32
N ARG A 36 16.16 4.89 6.09
CA ARG A 36 15.83 3.57 5.59
C ARG A 36 17.11 2.86 5.14
N CYS A 37 17.53 1.84 5.87
CA CYS A 37 18.77 1.09 5.60
C CYS A 37 18.55 -0.41 5.84
N PRO A 38 18.08 -1.16 4.83
CA PRO A 38 17.80 -2.59 4.97
C PRO A 38 18.99 -3.42 5.47
N GLU A 39 20.22 -3.04 5.12
CA GLU A 39 21.44 -3.71 5.50
C GLU A 39 21.70 -3.65 7.02
N LYS A 40 21.13 -2.66 7.71
CA LYS A 40 21.26 -2.48 9.15
C LYS A 40 20.06 -3.00 9.95
N ASN A 41 19.05 -3.57 9.31
CA ASN A 41 17.83 -4.01 9.99
C ASN A 41 18.12 -5.01 11.11
N ILE A 42 19.03 -5.95 10.90
CA ILE A 42 19.44 -6.93 11.90
C ILE A 42 20.10 -6.25 13.10
N GLU A 43 21.09 -5.39 12.86
CA GLU A 43 21.79 -4.64 13.91
C GLU A 43 20.79 -3.78 14.74
N ARG A 44 19.89 -3.09 14.05
CA ARG A 44 18.89 -2.20 14.65
C ARG A 44 17.86 -2.92 15.51
N ALA A 45 17.50 -4.15 15.13
CA ALA A 45 16.42 -4.93 15.75
C ALA A 45 16.90 -6.02 16.71
N ALA A 46 18.19 -6.27 16.82
CA ALA A 46 18.77 -7.44 17.50
C ALA A 46 18.23 -7.71 18.91
N ASP A 47 17.89 -6.67 19.65
CA ASP A 47 17.38 -6.76 21.02
C ASP A 47 15.94 -6.20 21.18
N ALA A 48 15.25 -5.94 20.06
CA ALA A 48 13.90 -5.41 20.04
C ALA A 48 12.85 -6.45 20.47
N ASP A 49 11.86 -6.00 21.23
CA ASP A 49 10.62 -6.76 21.49
C ASP A 49 9.59 -6.55 20.38
N ILE A 50 9.53 -5.33 19.84
CA ILE A 50 8.59 -4.93 18.78
C ILE A 50 9.37 -4.19 17.70
N VAL A 51 9.16 -4.55 16.45
CA VAL A 51 9.69 -3.85 15.29
C VAL A 51 8.58 -3.22 14.49
N ILE A 52 8.79 -1.98 14.07
CA ILE A 52 7.88 -1.21 13.21
C ILE A 52 8.65 -0.85 11.94
N GLU A 53 8.09 -1.18 10.79
CA GLU A 53 8.63 -0.86 9.48
C GLU A 53 7.50 -0.78 8.42
N SER A 54 7.78 -0.38 7.19
CA SER A 54 6.76 -0.31 6.13
C SER A 54 6.82 -1.49 5.16
N ASN A 55 7.86 -1.59 4.36
CA ASN A 55 7.95 -2.58 3.29
C ASN A 55 9.39 -3.06 3.01
N MET A 56 10.25 -3.05 4.01
CA MET A 56 11.59 -3.64 3.91
C MET A 56 11.50 -5.16 4.04
N PRO A 57 12.25 -5.92 3.20
CA PRO A 57 12.25 -7.37 3.29
C PRO A 57 12.81 -7.86 4.63
N LEU A 58 12.01 -8.62 5.38
CA LEU A 58 12.44 -9.31 6.60
C LEU A 58 12.30 -10.82 6.35
N ARG A 59 13.46 -11.47 6.19
CA ARG A 59 13.56 -12.88 5.87
C ARG A 59 14.08 -13.67 7.08
N LYS A 60 14.28 -14.95 6.89
CA LYS A 60 14.64 -15.90 7.94
C LYS A 60 15.85 -15.46 8.78
N ASP A 61 16.90 -14.96 8.14
CA ASP A 61 18.13 -14.44 8.76
C ASP A 61 17.85 -13.31 9.78
N PHE A 62 16.95 -12.41 9.44
CA PHE A 62 16.49 -11.35 10.34
C PHE A 62 15.86 -11.95 11.62
N PHE A 63 14.95 -12.91 11.47
CA PHE A 63 14.29 -13.53 12.61
C PHE A 63 15.23 -14.38 13.46
N GLU A 64 16.23 -14.99 12.85
CA GLU A 64 17.29 -15.73 13.56
C GLU A 64 18.11 -14.80 14.45
N ALA A 65 18.41 -13.61 13.96
CA ALA A 65 19.20 -12.62 14.66
C ALA A 65 18.43 -11.82 15.72
N CYS A 66 17.09 -11.87 15.71
CA CYS A 66 16.22 -11.12 16.62
C CYS A 66 15.43 -12.04 17.58
N PRO A 67 16.08 -12.75 18.51
CA PRO A 67 15.45 -13.78 19.33
C PRO A 67 14.42 -13.28 20.35
N LYS A 68 14.42 -11.98 20.67
CA LYS A 68 13.48 -11.35 21.61
C LYS A 68 12.22 -10.83 20.93
N LEU A 69 12.15 -10.85 19.61
CA LEU A 69 11.07 -10.25 18.84
C LEU A 69 9.75 -10.98 19.12
N LYS A 70 8.74 -10.22 19.52
CA LYS A 70 7.39 -10.69 19.84
C LYS A 70 6.34 -10.20 18.84
N MET A 71 6.59 -9.07 18.21
CA MET A 71 5.62 -8.45 17.30
C MET A 71 6.31 -7.67 16.17
N LEU A 72 5.75 -7.81 14.97
CA LEU A 72 5.96 -6.90 13.83
C LEU A 72 4.71 -6.03 13.64
N SER A 73 4.90 -4.74 13.59
CA SER A 73 3.88 -3.76 13.20
C SER A 73 4.24 -3.18 11.84
N ILE A 74 3.54 -3.61 10.82
CA ILE A 74 3.82 -3.25 9.43
C ILE A 74 2.97 -2.04 9.05
N ALA A 75 3.61 -0.90 8.86
CA ALA A 75 2.96 0.35 8.44
C ALA A 75 2.66 0.35 6.92
N PHE A 76 2.14 -0.78 6.43
CA PHE A 76 1.80 -1.02 5.04
C PHE A 76 0.64 -2.02 4.95
N THR A 77 0.02 -2.15 3.77
CA THR A 77 -1.08 -3.12 3.57
C THR A 77 -0.55 -4.52 3.25
N GLY A 78 0.40 -4.63 2.31
CA GLY A 78 0.96 -5.90 1.87
C GLY A 78 1.94 -6.48 2.88
N LEU A 79 2.05 -7.81 2.91
CA LEU A 79 2.95 -8.56 3.79
C LEU A 79 3.92 -9.46 3.01
N ASP A 80 4.00 -9.33 1.68
CA ASP A 80 4.79 -10.21 0.81
C ASP A 80 6.31 -10.11 1.07
N HIS A 81 6.73 -9.01 1.70
CA HIS A 81 8.11 -8.76 2.12
C HIS A 81 8.48 -9.43 3.44
N ILE A 82 7.50 -10.01 4.17
CA ILE A 82 7.70 -10.68 5.46
C ILE A 82 7.66 -12.20 5.28
N ASP A 83 8.55 -12.93 5.96
CA ASP A 83 8.47 -14.38 6.09
C ASP A 83 7.44 -14.76 7.16
N LEU A 84 6.16 -14.80 6.74
CA LEU A 84 5.04 -15.09 7.65
C LEU A 84 5.12 -16.50 8.25
N ALA A 85 5.66 -17.48 7.52
CA ALA A 85 5.81 -18.85 8.02
C ALA A 85 6.81 -18.89 9.19
N GLU A 86 7.90 -18.15 9.08
CA GLU A 86 8.90 -18.04 10.15
C GLU A 86 8.33 -17.27 11.36
N CYS A 87 7.53 -16.22 11.12
CA CYS A 87 6.83 -15.51 12.20
C CYS A 87 5.90 -16.45 12.98
N GLU A 88 5.09 -17.24 12.26
CA GLU A 88 4.16 -18.20 12.87
C GLU A 88 4.92 -19.26 13.68
N ARG A 89 5.98 -19.83 13.11
CA ARG A 89 6.82 -20.85 13.77
C ARG A 89 7.43 -20.35 15.08
N ARG A 90 7.74 -19.03 15.17
CA ARG A 90 8.33 -18.39 16.36
C ARG A 90 7.29 -17.77 17.29
N GLY A 91 6.02 -17.78 16.94
CA GLY A 91 4.96 -17.12 17.72
C GLY A 91 5.04 -15.59 17.69
N ILE A 92 5.63 -15.01 16.63
CA ILE A 92 5.72 -13.56 16.44
C ILE A 92 4.39 -13.06 15.88
N LEU A 93 3.75 -12.13 16.60
CA LEU A 93 2.52 -11.50 16.14
C LEU A 93 2.80 -10.52 15.00
N VAL A 94 2.15 -10.70 13.86
CA VAL A 94 2.25 -9.75 12.73
C VAL A 94 0.94 -8.97 12.61
N LYS A 95 1.03 -7.65 12.60
CA LYS A 95 -0.08 -6.73 12.33
C LYS A 95 0.31 -5.77 11.23
N ASN A 96 -0.65 -5.49 10.35
CA ASN A 96 -0.47 -4.54 9.25
C ASN A 96 -1.50 -3.40 9.31
N ALA A 97 -1.29 -2.37 8.50
CA ALA A 97 -2.18 -1.22 8.37
C ALA A 97 -3.22 -1.42 7.26
N ALA A 98 -3.85 -2.60 7.18
CA ALA A 98 -4.84 -2.89 6.15
C ALA A 98 -5.97 -1.86 6.14
N GLY A 99 -6.32 -1.37 4.95
CA GLY A 99 -7.43 -0.42 4.75
C GLY A 99 -7.04 1.05 4.74
N TYR A 100 -5.86 1.43 5.24
CA TYR A 100 -5.44 2.84 5.32
C TYR A 100 -5.37 3.53 3.94
N SER A 101 -5.05 2.79 2.91
CA SER A 101 -4.82 3.32 1.55
C SER A 101 -5.94 2.97 0.57
N THR A 102 -7.05 2.40 1.01
CA THR A 102 -8.12 1.95 0.12
C THR A 102 -8.64 3.06 -0.78
N GLU A 103 -8.95 4.22 -0.21
CA GLU A 103 -9.41 5.38 -0.96
C GLU A 103 -8.31 5.91 -1.89
N ALA A 104 -7.12 6.16 -1.36
CA ALA A 104 -6.02 6.74 -2.12
C ALA A 104 -5.63 5.89 -3.36
N VAL A 105 -5.56 4.57 -3.21
CA VAL A 105 -5.23 3.68 -4.34
C VAL A 105 -6.35 3.61 -5.36
N ALA A 106 -7.61 3.59 -4.92
CA ALA A 106 -8.75 3.58 -5.82
C ALA A 106 -8.87 4.89 -6.61
N GLU A 107 -8.66 6.03 -5.95
CA GLU A 107 -8.63 7.35 -6.60
C GLU A 107 -7.49 7.47 -7.61
N GLU A 108 -6.30 6.98 -7.25
CA GLU A 108 -5.14 6.98 -8.15
C GLU A 108 -5.42 6.13 -9.40
N ALA A 109 -6.05 4.97 -9.26
CA ALA A 109 -6.43 4.13 -10.40
C ALA A 109 -7.38 4.87 -11.36
N ILE A 110 -8.38 5.59 -10.84
CA ILE A 110 -9.28 6.41 -11.66
C ILE A 110 -8.54 7.59 -12.29
N CYS A 111 -7.67 8.25 -11.52
CA CYS A 111 -6.84 9.36 -12.02
C CYS A 111 -5.98 8.92 -13.21
N MET A 112 -5.31 7.78 -13.11
CA MET A 112 -4.50 7.22 -14.18
C MET A 112 -5.35 6.91 -15.43
N MET A 113 -6.51 6.29 -15.26
CA MET A 113 -7.43 6.01 -16.39
C MET A 113 -7.85 7.30 -17.10
N ILE A 114 -8.27 8.32 -16.35
CA ILE A 114 -8.64 9.63 -16.92
C ILE A 114 -7.42 10.28 -17.58
N GLY A 115 -6.26 10.24 -16.91
CA GLY A 115 -5.01 10.80 -17.43
C GLY A 115 -4.62 10.26 -18.79
N LEU A 116 -4.72 8.94 -18.96
CA LEU A 116 -4.46 8.25 -20.23
C LEU A 116 -5.49 8.62 -21.30
N TYR A 117 -6.78 8.57 -20.98
CA TYR A 117 -7.85 8.88 -21.96
C TYR A 117 -7.86 10.35 -22.38
N ARG A 118 -7.42 11.27 -21.52
CA ARG A 118 -7.38 12.70 -21.77
C ARG A 118 -6.02 13.21 -22.23
N HIS A 119 -5.01 12.33 -22.37
CA HIS A 119 -3.64 12.67 -22.74
C HIS A 119 -3.05 13.80 -21.86
N ILE A 120 -3.30 13.73 -20.54
CA ILE A 120 -2.95 14.84 -19.63
C ILE A 120 -1.45 15.12 -19.67
N ILE A 121 -0.61 14.10 -19.61
CA ILE A 121 0.86 14.24 -19.56
C ILE A 121 1.38 14.84 -20.88
N GLU A 122 0.91 14.33 -22.01
CA GLU A 122 1.30 14.80 -23.32
C GLU A 122 0.87 16.26 -23.55
N ASN A 123 -0.37 16.56 -23.18
CA ASN A 123 -0.90 17.93 -23.31
C ASN A 123 -0.20 18.92 -22.35
N ASP A 124 0.16 18.50 -21.13
CA ASP A 124 0.97 19.32 -20.22
C ASP A 124 2.35 19.63 -20.82
N ALA A 125 3.03 18.62 -21.38
CA ALA A 125 4.33 18.82 -22.03
C ALA A 125 4.24 19.79 -23.23
N ILE A 126 3.22 19.65 -24.09
CA ILE A 126 2.97 20.56 -25.22
C ILE A 126 2.74 21.99 -24.71
N THR A 127 1.90 22.13 -23.68
CA THR A 127 1.58 23.45 -23.12
C THR A 127 2.82 24.12 -22.51
N ARG A 128 3.61 23.39 -21.77
CA ARG A 128 4.85 23.94 -21.14
C ARG A 128 5.94 24.26 -22.15
N SER A 129 6.01 23.52 -23.24
CA SER A 129 7.03 23.78 -24.28
C SER A 129 6.73 25.01 -25.14
N CYS A 130 5.52 25.56 -25.05
CA CYS A 130 5.05 26.65 -25.92
C CYS A 130 5.30 26.36 -27.44
N SER A 131 5.26 25.09 -27.81
CA SER A 131 5.62 24.61 -29.16
C SER A 131 4.62 25.01 -30.25
N GLY A 132 3.43 25.48 -29.85
CA GLY A 132 2.32 25.75 -30.78
C GLY A 132 1.68 24.48 -31.43
N LEU A 133 2.08 23.30 -30.94
CA LEU A 133 1.47 22.04 -31.36
C LEU A 133 0.01 21.95 -30.88
N PRO A 134 -0.89 21.35 -31.69
CA PRO A 134 -2.26 21.15 -31.26
C PRO A 134 -2.33 20.15 -30.08
N LEU A 135 -3.19 20.47 -29.10
CA LEU A 135 -3.49 19.54 -28.02
C LEU A 135 -4.33 18.36 -28.50
N SER A 136 -4.09 17.17 -27.92
CA SER A 136 -4.94 16.01 -28.15
C SER A 136 -6.26 16.17 -27.40
N PRO A 137 -7.43 16.04 -28.06
CA PRO A 137 -8.72 16.20 -27.39
C PRO A 137 -9.03 15.07 -26.40
N GLY A 138 -8.39 13.92 -26.59
CA GLY A 138 -8.64 12.72 -25.76
C GLY A 138 -10.05 12.14 -25.91
N LYS A 139 -10.40 11.25 -25.00
CA LYS A 139 -11.70 10.56 -24.95
C LYS A 139 -12.26 10.61 -23.52
N GLU A 140 -13.56 10.43 -23.39
CA GLU A 140 -14.23 10.26 -22.10
C GLU A 140 -14.13 8.82 -21.63
N ILE A 141 -14.09 8.59 -20.30
CA ILE A 141 -14.17 7.24 -19.73
C ILE A 141 -15.64 6.78 -19.56
N SER A 142 -16.59 7.71 -19.57
CA SER A 142 -18.02 7.38 -19.55
C SER A 142 -18.39 6.39 -20.65
N ASN A 143 -19.25 5.44 -20.33
CA ASN A 143 -19.66 4.33 -21.21
C ASN A 143 -18.53 3.40 -21.68
N LYS A 144 -17.34 3.48 -21.08
CA LYS A 144 -16.27 2.51 -21.31
C LYS A 144 -16.44 1.33 -20.36
N THR A 145 -15.90 0.18 -20.77
CA THR A 145 -15.83 -0.99 -19.89
C THR A 145 -14.54 -0.95 -19.10
N VAL A 146 -14.66 -1.04 -17.78
CA VAL A 146 -13.53 -1.15 -16.85
C VAL A 146 -13.50 -2.55 -16.28
N GLY A 147 -12.40 -3.27 -16.51
CA GLY A 147 -12.14 -4.60 -15.95
C GLY A 147 -11.40 -4.50 -14.62
N VAL A 148 -11.94 -5.12 -13.57
CA VAL A 148 -11.33 -5.15 -12.24
C VAL A 148 -10.88 -6.56 -11.90
N ILE A 149 -9.57 -6.74 -11.70
CA ILE A 149 -8.98 -8.00 -11.26
C ILE A 149 -8.84 -7.96 -9.74
N GLY A 150 -9.67 -8.73 -9.05
CA GLY A 150 -9.67 -8.80 -7.59
C GLY A 150 -10.62 -7.81 -6.93
N LEU A 151 -11.65 -8.34 -6.27
CA LEU A 151 -12.68 -7.58 -5.55
C LEU A 151 -12.43 -7.54 -4.04
N GLY A 152 -11.17 -7.28 -3.66
CA GLY A 152 -10.81 -6.87 -2.30
C GLY A 152 -11.32 -5.46 -1.98
N ALA A 153 -10.93 -4.88 -0.84
CA ALA A 153 -11.38 -3.54 -0.45
C ALA A 153 -11.10 -2.48 -1.53
N ILE A 154 -9.87 -2.48 -2.06
CA ILE A 154 -9.45 -1.53 -3.11
C ILE A 154 -10.23 -1.77 -4.41
N GLY A 155 -10.30 -3.01 -4.91
CA GLY A 155 -11.00 -3.30 -6.16
C GLY A 155 -12.48 -2.96 -6.12
N GLN A 156 -13.16 -3.21 -5.00
CA GLN A 156 -14.55 -2.80 -4.80
C GLN A 156 -14.71 -1.27 -4.83
N ARG A 157 -13.77 -0.56 -4.19
CA ARG A 157 -13.81 0.91 -4.19
C ARG A 157 -13.54 1.48 -5.58
N THR A 158 -12.55 0.94 -6.29
CA THR A 158 -12.28 1.30 -7.70
C THR A 158 -13.49 1.06 -8.60
N ALA A 159 -14.16 -0.10 -8.44
CA ALA A 159 -15.37 -0.41 -9.19
C ALA A 159 -16.47 0.62 -8.94
N LYS A 160 -16.74 1.00 -7.69
CA LYS A 160 -17.73 2.03 -7.34
C LYS A 160 -17.39 3.41 -7.92
N LEU A 161 -16.12 3.79 -7.89
CA LEU A 161 -15.68 5.04 -8.51
C LEU A 161 -15.85 5.01 -10.03
N ALA A 162 -15.46 3.92 -10.69
CA ALA A 162 -15.66 3.77 -12.14
C ALA A 162 -17.16 3.85 -12.52
N GLN A 163 -18.05 3.22 -11.75
CA GLN A 163 -19.49 3.34 -11.94
C GLN A 163 -19.97 4.80 -11.81
N ALA A 164 -19.48 5.53 -10.82
CA ALA A 164 -19.84 6.95 -10.62
C ALA A 164 -19.40 7.84 -11.81
N PHE A 165 -18.35 7.44 -12.53
CA PHE A 165 -17.93 8.05 -13.80
C PHE A 165 -18.70 7.53 -15.03
N GLY A 166 -19.74 6.72 -14.83
CA GLY A 166 -20.57 6.19 -15.92
C GLY A 166 -19.93 5.04 -16.72
N CYS A 167 -18.94 4.35 -16.13
CA CYS A 167 -18.34 3.17 -16.75
C CYS A 167 -19.22 1.93 -16.55
N ASN A 168 -19.16 0.99 -17.52
CA ASN A 168 -19.61 -0.37 -17.31
C ASN A 168 -18.51 -1.14 -16.58
N VAL A 169 -18.81 -1.79 -15.46
CA VAL A 169 -17.77 -2.50 -14.70
C VAL A 169 -17.97 -3.99 -14.81
N ILE A 170 -16.94 -4.68 -15.29
CA ILE A 170 -16.81 -6.14 -15.25
C ILE A 170 -15.70 -6.50 -14.29
N ALA A 171 -15.80 -7.66 -13.62
CA ALA A 171 -14.76 -8.06 -12.69
C ALA A 171 -14.57 -9.56 -12.62
N TRP A 172 -13.34 -9.96 -12.28
CA TRP A 172 -13.01 -11.32 -11.91
C TRP A 172 -12.40 -11.34 -10.49
N ASN A 173 -12.80 -12.35 -9.73
CA ASN A 173 -12.23 -12.58 -8.39
C ASN A 173 -12.01 -14.08 -8.15
N ARG A 174 -10.92 -14.44 -7.47
CA ARG A 174 -10.59 -15.84 -7.18
C ARG A 174 -11.72 -16.55 -6.40
N THR A 175 -12.26 -15.87 -5.41
CA THR A 175 -13.42 -16.35 -4.65
C THR A 175 -14.66 -15.64 -5.19
N PRO A 176 -15.71 -16.36 -5.56
CA PRO A 176 -16.95 -15.75 -6.05
C PRO A 176 -17.45 -14.65 -5.10
N LYS A 177 -17.82 -13.52 -5.66
CA LYS A 177 -18.30 -12.37 -4.91
C LYS A 177 -19.24 -11.55 -5.77
N GLU A 178 -20.42 -11.25 -5.24
CA GLU A 178 -21.39 -10.38 -5.90
C GLU A 178 -21.25 -8.95 -5.39
N ILE A 179 -21.28 -8.00 -6.31
CA ILE A 179 -21.21 -6.56 -6.03
C ILE A 179 -22.23 -5.86 -6.90
N GLU A 180 -23.04 -5.03 -6.31
CA GLU A 180 -24.07 -4.26 -6.98
C GLU A 180 -23.50 -3.45 -8.16
N GLY A 181 -24.12 -3.62 -9.33
CA GLY A 181 -23.74 -2.93 -10.56
C GLY A 181 -22.41 -3.40 -11.18
N VAL A 182 -21.81 -4.50 -10.70
CA VAL A 182 -20.62 -5.12 -11.28
C VAL A 182 -20.98 -6.45 -11.92
N THR A 183 -20.66 -6.63 -13.20
CA THR A 183 -20.84 -7.90 -13.89
C THR A 183 -19.65 -8.81 -13.60
N ILE A 184 -19.89 -9.93 -12.91
CA ILE A 184 -18.84 -10.92 -12.65
C ILE A 184 -18.67 -11.79 -13.89
N VAL A 185 -17.42 -11.89 -14.34
CA VAL A 185 -17.03 -12.66 -15.52
C VAL A 185 -15.92 -13.64 -15.18
N ASP A 186 -15.72 -14.62 -16.04
CA ASP A 186 -14.53 -15.47 -15.98
C ASP A 186 -13.26 -14.71 -16.39
N LYS A 187 -12.11 -15.32 -16.15
CA LYS A 187 -10.83 -14.70 -16.44
C LYS A 187 -10.60 -14.49 -17.95
N GLU A 188 -11.12 -15.37 -18.78
CA GLU A 188 -10.96 -15.31 -20.25
C GLU A 188 -11.79 -14.16 -20.85
N THR A 189 -13.00 -13.95 -20.33
CA THR A 189 -13.88 -12.83 -20.75
C THR A 189 -13.33 -11.47 -20.32
N LEU A 190 -12.53 -11.43 -19.25
CA LEU A 190 -11.97 -10.17 -18.75
C LEU A 190 -10.84 -9.64 -19.63
N PHE A 191 -10.11 -10.49 -20.33
CA PHE A 191 -8.97 -10.17 -21.22
C PHE A 191 -9.32 -10.34 -22.70
#